data_5cc33001d44feee68faa706a81883e35
#
_entry.id   5cc33001d44feee68faa706a81883e35
#
_cell.length_a   1.000
_cell.length_b   1.000
_cell.length_c   1.000
_cell.angle_alpha   90.00
_cell.angle_beta   90.00
_cell.angle_gamma   90.00
#
_symmetry.space_group_name_H-M   'P 1'
#
loop_
_entity.id
_entity.type
_entity.pdbx_description
1 polymer ?
#
loop_
_entity_poly.entity_id
_entity_poly.type
_entity_poly.pdbx_seq_one_letter_code
_entity_poly.pdbx_strand_id
1 'polypeptide(L)'
;MNDNDVSSYYKEALATDSFTVHNNFLNMLLKDGSALGMERHYCYFKDSKNADLKRILGNGFLKCGKEGVLFLEEKLKTETDALAKSNVIHLIGLSYNKEYLPYILPYLDDADEEIRYKAIIACGWLGDAEAIKILKEHYATEKDALLRGFIVSAMRQIFFRHKETKQQIVDFIYVKMPEETDNELLAIMIVVLQDLTKMKFGLKEESNSGIISGNVTRAVNKVLKMIEK
;
A
#
# COMPACT_ATOMS: atom_id res chain seq x y z
N MET A 1 -1.21 -34.67 -5.96
CA MET A 1 -0.81 -34.72 -4.53
C MET A 1 -2.06 -34.95 -3.70
N ASN A 2 -1.98 -35.77 -2.64
CA ASN A 2 -3.15 -36.08 -1.82
C ASN A 2 -3.45 -34.86 -0.90
N ASP A 3 -4.73 -34.48 -0.74
CA ASP A 3 -5.12 -33.32 0.09
C ASP A 3 -4.71 -33.48 1.57
N ASN A 4 -4.65 -34.70 2.06
CA ASN A 4 -4.20 -34.99 3.42
C ASN A 4 -2.72 -34.63 3.64
N ASP A 5 -1.87 -34.82 2.63
CA ASP A 5 -0.46 -34.48 2.71
C ASP A 5 -0.30 -32.95 2.76
N VAL A 6 -1.00 -32.20 1.92
CA VAL A 6 -0.95 -30.71 1.90
C VAL A 6 -1.40 -30.14 3.22
N SER A 7 -2.48 -30.67 3.81
CA SER A 7 -2.99 -30.21 5.11
C SER A 7 -1.99 -30.45 6.25
N SER A 8 -1.23 -31.57 6.20
CA SER A 8 -0.20 -31.87 7.20
C SER A 8 0.94 -30.85 7.13
N TYR A 9 1.46 -30.55 5.93
CA TYR A 9 2.50 -29.54 5.73
C TYR A 9 2.05 -28.13 6.13
N TYR A 10 0.77 -27.78 5.90
CA TYR A 10 0.23 -26.51 6.36
C TYR A 10 0.23 -26.40 7.88
N LYS A 11 -0.18 -27.44 8.59
CA LYS A 11 -0.15 -27.47 10.06
C LYS A 11 1.27 -27.33 10.59
N GLU A 12 2.25 -27.99 9.97
CA GLU A 12 3.66 -27.83 10.31
C GLU A 12 4.12 -26.38 10.09
N ALA A 13 3.78 -25.79 8.93
CA ALA A 13 4.13 -24.41 8.60
C ALA A 13 3.48 -23.39 9.56
N LEU A 14 2.24 -23.63 10.03
CA LEU A 14 1.59 -22.77 11.03
C LEU A 14 2.25 -22.81 12.40
N ALA A 15 2.87 -23.94 12.78
CA ALA A 15 3.43 -24.19 14.10
C ALA A 15 4.86 -23.67 14.27
N THR A 16 5.45 -23.04 13.27
CA THR A 16 6.86 -22.59 13.28
C THR A 16 7.01 -21.21 12.67
N ASP A 17 8.08 -20.49 13.02
CA ASP A 17 8.53 -19.26 12.36
C ASP A 17 9.70 -19.54 11.40
N SER A 18 9.95 -20.80 11.09
CA SER A 18 11.03 -21.19 10.18
C SER A 18 10.77 -20.76 8.74
N PHE A 19 11.55 -19.79 8.25
CA PHE A 19 11.52 -19.34 6.87
C PHE A 19 11.67 -20.50 5.86
N THR A 20 12.51 -21.49 6.18
CA THR A 20 12.72 -22.67 5.32
C THR A 20 11.46 -23.51 5.21
N VAL A 21 10.80 -23.79 6.33
CA VAL A 21 9.55 -24.58 6.34
C VAL A 21 8.46 -23.85 5.57
N HIS A 22 8.29 -22.54 5.79
CA HIS A 22 7.32 -21.73 5.06
C HIS A 22 7.56 -21.74 3.55
N ASN A 23 8.83 -21.58 3.10
CA ASN A 23 9.15 -21.64 1.67
C ASN A 23 9.01 -23.03 1.08
N ASN A 24 9.31 -24.09 1.82
CA ASN A 24 9.07 -25.46 1.36
C ASN A 24 7.59 -25.71 1.13
N PHE A 25 6.73 -25.24 2.05
CA PHE A 25 5.28 -25.31 1.88
C PHE A 25 4.81 -24.51 0.65
N LEU A 26 5.26 -23.26 0.50
CA LEU A 26 4.96 -22.47 -0.69
C LEU A 26 5.41 -23.18 -1.98
N ASN A 27 6.65 -23.67 -2.04
CA ASN A 27 7.17 -24.32 -3.22
C ASN A 27 6.39 -25.60 -3.58
N MET A 28 5.83 -26.27 -2.57
CA MET A 28 4.95 -27.40 -2.78
C MET A 28 3.62 -26.97 -3.43
N LEU A 29 3.01 -25.86 -2.96
CA LEU A 29 1.77 -25.32 -3.54
C LEU A 29 1.99 -24.87 -4.99
N LEU A 30 3.10 -24.22 -5.28
CA LEU A 30 3.43 -23.70 -6.61
C LEU A 30 3.68 -24.79 -7.66
N LYS A 31 3.89 -26.06 -7.26
CA LYS A 31 3.98 -27.17 -8.21
C LYS A 31 2.66 -27.50 -8.89
N ASP A 32 1.55 -27.17 -8.26
CA ASP A 32 0.21 -27.31 -8.83
C ASP A 32 -0.21 -25.99 -9.47
N GLY A 33 0.19 -25.79 -10.72
CA GLY A 33 -0.15 -24.57 -11.49
C GLY A 33 -1.59 -24.57 -12.03
N SER A 34 -2.46 -25.50 -11.63
CA SER A 34 -3.86 -25.52 -12.04
C SER A 34 -4.66 -24.41 -11.33
N ALA A 35 -5.82 -24.04 -11.91
CA ALA A 35 -6.76 -23.12 -11.27
C ALA A 35 -7.16 -23.58 -9.86
N LEU A 36 -7.37 -24.90 -9.68
CA LEU A 36 -7.67 -25.49 -8.38
C LEU A 36 -6.49 -25.38 -7.40
N GLY A 37 -5.25 -25.51 -7.90
CA GLY A 37 -4.02 -25.29 -7.12
C GLY A 37 -3.93 -23.85 -6.62
N MET A 38 -4.22 -22.85 -7.46
CA MET A 38 -4.26 -21.45 -7.06
C MET A 38 -5.36 -21.14 -6.04
N GLU A 39 -6.55 -21.74 -6.20
CA GLU A 39 -7.63 -21.60 -5.21
C GLU A 39 -7.23 -22.16 -3.84
N ARG A 40 -6.61 -23.33 -3.82
CA ARG A 40 -6.09 -23.95 -2.60
C ARG A 40 -5.00 -23.08 -1.95
N HIS A 41 -4.08 -22.54 -2.73
CA HIS A 41 -3.06 -21.60 -2.27
C HIS A 41 -3.69 -20.37 -1.63
N TYR A 42 -4.74 -19.82 -2.27
CA TYR A 42 -5.46 -18.66 -1.76
C TYR A 42 -6.16 -18.94 -0.42
N CYS A 43 -6.79 -20.11 -0.27
CA CYS A 43 -7.37 -20.51 1.01
C CYS A 43 -6.34 -20.54 2.14
N TYR A 44 -5.16 -21.13 1.91
CA TYR A 44 -4.10 -21.15 2.91
C TYR A 44 -3.54 -19.75 3.21
N PHE A 45 -3.40 -18.90 2.21
CA PHE A 45 -3.01 -17.51 2.40
C PHE A 45 -4.05 -16.76 3.25
N LYS A 46 -5.32 -16.84 2.90
CA LYS A 46 -6.41 -16.16 3.59
C LYS A 46 -6.51 -16.60 5.05
N ASP A 47 -6.49 -17.90 5.30
CA ASP A 47 -6.73 -18.49 6.61
C ASP A 47 -5.52 -18.45 7.55
N SER A 48 -4.31 -18.21 7.02
CA SER A 48 -3.10 -18.20 7.83
C SER A 48 -3.15 -17.13 8.92
N LYS A 49 -2.91 -17.56 10.17
CA LYS A 49 -2.77 -16.69 11.35
C LYS A 49 -1.30 -16.38 11.66
N ASN A 50 -0.36 -17.09 11.05
CA ASN A 50 1.06 -16.79 11.14
C ASN A 50 1.41 -15.71 10.10
N ALA A 51 1.87 -14.55 10.58
CA ALA A 51 2.12 -13.38 9.73
C ALA A 51 3.23 -13.61 8.69
N ASP A 52 4.30 -14.32 9.08
CA ASP A 52 5.40 -14.61 8.17
C ASP A 52 5.00 -15.63 7.10
N LEU A 53 4.26 -16.68 7.49
CA LEU A 53 3.70 -17.63 6.54
C LEU A 53 2.75 -16.92 5.58
N LYS A 54 1.83 -16.08 6.08
CA LYS A 54 0.90 -15.30 5.25
C LYS A 54 1.64 -14.45 4.23
N ARG A 55 2.69 -13.74 4.65
CA ARG A 55 3.53 -12.91 3.78
C ARG A 55 4.21 -13.75 2.70
N ILE A 56 4.74 -14.92 3.05
CA ILE A 56 5.41 -15.83 2.10
C ILE A 56 4.40 -16.40 1.10
N LEU A 57 3.22 -16.83 1.57
CA LEU A 57 2.14 -17.31 0.71
C LEU A 57 1.65 -16.22 -0.24
N GLY A 58 1.43 -15.00 0.25
CA GLY A 58 1.07 -13.86 -0.59
C GLY A 58 2.05 -13.60 -1.72
N ASN A 59 3.35 -13.57 -1.40
CA ASN A 59 4.40 -13.41 -2.41
C ASN A 59 4.43 -14.55 -3.45
N GLY A 60 3.86 -15.71 -3.13
CA GLY A 60 3.72 -16.82 -4.05
C GLY A 60 2.92 -16.46 -5.31
N PHE A 61 1.87 -15.66 -5.19
CA PHE A 61 1.09 -15.19 -6.34
C PHE A 61 1.94 -14.32 -7.27
N LEU A 62 2.79 -13.46 -6.72
CA LEU A 62 3.69 -12.63 -7.52
C LEU A 62 4.75 -13.47 -8.25
N LYS A 63 5.17 -14.60 -7.69
CA LYS A 63 6.07 -15.57 -8.35
C LYS A 63 5.40 -16.25 -9.55
N CYS A 64 4.07 -16.36 -9.58
CA CYS A 64 3.31 -16.83 -10.74
C CYS A 64 3.20 -15.77 -11.86
N GLY A 65 3.81 -14.60 -11.69
CA GLY A 65 3.81 -13.53 -12.68
C GLY A 65 2.41 -13.01 -13.00
N LYS A 66 2.14 -12.77 -14.27
CA LYS A 66 0.86 -12.21 -14.74
C LYS A 66 -0.35 -13.08 -14.35
N GLU A 67 -0.23 -14.39 -14.43
CA GLU A 67 -1.34 -15.31 -14.08
C GLU A 67 -1.73 -15.20 -12.61
N GLY A 68 -0.75 -15.09 -11.71
CA GLY A 68 -1.01 -14.90 -10.29
C GLY A 68 -1.70 -13.56 -9.99
N VAL A 69 -1.32 -12.47 -10.69
CA VAL A 69 -1.98 -11.17 -10.50
C VAL A 69 -3.39 -11.17 -11.08
N LEU A 70 -3.63 -11.79 -12.24
CA LEU A 70 -4.98 -11.93 -12.79
C LEU A 70 -5.88 -12.76 -11.88
N PHE A 71 -5.34 -13.81 -11.25
CA PHE A 71 -6.06 -14.57 -10.24
C PHE A 71 -6.43 -13.67 -9.03
N LEU A 72 -5.51 -12.86 -8.53
CA LEU A 72 -5.77 -11.92 -7.45
C LEU A 72 -6.82 -10.86 -7.85
N GLU A 73 -6.81 -10.37 -9.09
CA GLU A 73 -7.84 -9.46 -9.61
C GLU A 73 -9.23 -10.10 -9.58
N GLU A 74 -9.36 -11.37 -9.99
CA GLU A 74 -10.65 -12.08 -9.88
C GLU A 74 -11.09 -12.25 -8.42
N LYS A 75 -10.12 -12.44 -7.49
CA LYS A 75 -10.42 -12.44 -6.05
C LYS A 75 -10.93 -11.10 -5.55
N LEU A 76 -10.41 -9.98 -6.03
CA LEU A 76 -10.95 -8.66 -5.67
C LEU A 76 -12.43 -8.51 -5.99
N LYS A 77 -12.90 -9.11 -7.10
CA LYS A 77 -14.30 -9.02 -7.54
C LYS A 77 -15.22 -9.90 -6.71
N THR A 78 -14.74 -11.02 -6.19
CA THR A 78 -15.55 -12.07 -5.56
C THR A 78 -15.38 -12.16 -4.04
N GLU A 79 -14.29 -11.61 -3.48
CA GLU A 79 -14.01 -11.65 -2.04
C GLU A 79 -14.94 -10.70 -1.28
N THR A 80 -15.59 -11.23 -0.25
CA THR A 80 -16.50 -10.46 0.62
C THR A 80 -15.90 -10.12 1.98
N ASP A 81 -14.82 -10.81 2.37
CA ASP A 81 -14.07 -10.50 3.59
C ASP A 81 -13.17 -9.28 3.37
N ALA A 82 -13.41 -8.20 4.10
CA ALA A 82 -12.69 -6.93 3.92
C ALA A 82 -11.19 -7.06 4.16
N LEU A 83 -10.77 -7.84 5.18
CA LEU A 83 -9.36 -8.06 5.47
C LEU A 83 -8.67 -8.87 4.36
N ALA A 84 -9.32 -9.89 3.83
CA ALA A 84 -8.78 -10.65 2.70
C ALA A 84 -8.66 -9.77 1.46
N LYS A 85 -9.68 -8.97 1.16
CA LYS A 85 -9.69 -8.01 0.04
C LYS A 85 -8.57 -6.98 0.16
N SER A 86 -8.40 -6.36 1.32
CA SER A 86 -7.33 -5.40 1.59
C SER A 86 -5.93 -6.02 1.41
N ASN A 87 -5.74 -7.27 1.85
CA ASN A 87 -4.50 -8.00 1.63
C ASN A 87 -4.25 -8.30 0.14
N VAL A 88 -5.28 -8.62 -0.64
CA VAL A 88 -5.15 -8.82 -2.09
C VAL A 88 -4.74 -7.52 -2.80
N ILE A 89 -5.35 -6.38 -2.45
CA ILE A 89 -4.95 -5.06 -2.96
C ILE A 89 -3.47 -4.79 -2.67
N HIS A 90 -3.05 -5.04 -1.44
CA HIS A 90 -1.65 -4.88 -1.05
C HIS A 90 -0.70 -5.75 -1.89
N LEU A 91 -1.04 -7.02 -2.13
CA LEU A 91 -0.24 -7.92 -2.95
C LEU A 91 -0.13 -7.44 -4.40
N ILE A 92 -1.23 -6.98 -5.00
CA ILE A 92 -1.19 -6.41 -6.36
C ILE A 92 -0.26 -5.18 -6.39
N GLY A 93 -0.33 -4.33 -5.36
CA GLY A 93 0.57 -3.18 -5.20
C GLY A 93 2.05 -3.58 -5.16
N LEU A 94 2.39 -4.66 -4.46
CA LEU A 94 3.76 -5.20 -4.38
C LEU A 94 4.31 -5.73 -5.71
N SER A 95 3.50 -5.84 -6.76
CA SER A 95 4.00 -6.16 -8.10
C SER A 95 4.85 -5.05 -8.70
N TYR A 96 4.69 -3.80 -8.24
CA TYR A 96 5.31 -2.58 -8.78
C TYR A 96 5.12 -2.40 -10.29
N ASN A 97 4.12 -3.07 -10.89
CA ASN A 97 3.79 -2.95 -12.30
C ASN A 97 2.57 -2.04 -12.50
N LYS A 98 2.78 -0.88 -13.13
CA LYS A 98 1.74 0.11 -13.37
C LYS A 98 0.54 -0.40 -14.19
N GLU A 99 0.71 -1.46 -14.97
CA GLU A 99 -0.39 -2.06 -15.74
C GLU A 99 -1.52 -2.57 -14.85
N TYR A 100 -1.24 -2.82 -13.56
CA TYR A 100 -2.23 -3.28 -12.59
C TYR A 100 -2.90 -2.16 -11.80
N LEU A 101 -2.49 -0.90 -11.99
CA LEU A 101 -3.12 0.25 -11.34
C LEU A 101 -4.64 0.32 -11.59
N PRO A 102 -5.17 0.07 -12.80
CA PRO A 102 -6.62 0.08 -13.05
C PRO A 102 -7.42 -0.90 -12.18
N TYR A 103 -6.81 -1.99 -11.70
CA TYR A 103 -7.47 -2.96 -10.81
C TYR A 103 -7.65 -2.42 -9.39
N ILE A 104 -6.85 -1.43 -8.99
CA ILE A 104 -6.85 -0.85 -7.65
C ILE A 104 -7.73 0.39 -7.54
N LEU A 105 -7.79 1.20 -8.59
CA LEU A 105 -8.50 2.49 -8.58
C LEU A 105 -9.95 2.44 -8.06
N PRO A 106 -10.77 1.41 -8.39
CA PRO A 106 -12.13 1.33 -7.88
C PRO A 106 -12.24 1.23 -6.35
N TYR A 107 -11.17 0.82 -5.67
CA TYR A 107 -11.15 0.62 -4.22
C TYR A 107 -10.68 1.86 -3.43
N LEU A 108 -10.35 2.94 -4.12
CA LEU A 108 -10.10 4.22 -3.45
C LEU A 108 -11.37 4.76 -2.76
N ASP A 109 -12.54 4.47 -3.31
CA ASP A 109 -13.83 4.93 -2.79
C ASP A 109 -14.60 3.81 -2.05
N ASP A 110 -13.93 2.72 -1.64
CA ASP A 110 -14.58 1.63 -0.91
C ASP A 110 -15.12 2.12 0.45
N ALA A 111 -16.23 1.52 0.90
CA ALA A 111 -16.83 1.88 2.19
C ALA A 111 -15.91 1.53 3.38
N ASP A 112 -15.11 0.48 3.25
CA ASP A 112 -14.18 0.02 4.28
C ASP A 112 -12.88 0.85 4.25
N GLU A 113 -12.51 1.41 5.41
CA GLU A 113 -11.33 2.27 5.57
C GLU A 113 -10.01 1.54 5.28
N GLU A 114 -9.88 0.28 5.73
CA GLU A 114 -8.66 -0.50 5.51
C GLU A 114 -8.48 -0.84 4.01
N ILE A 115 -9.58 -1.06 3.29
CA ILE A 115 -9.55 -1.25 1.84
C ILE A 115 -9.08 0.04 1.16
N ARG A 116 -9.65 1.21 1.50
CA ARG A 116 -9.19 2.51 0.97
C ARG A 116 -7.73 2.77 1.28
N TYR A 117 -7.30 2.51 2.53
CA TYR A 117 -5.89 2.63 2.93
C TYR A 117 -4.96 1.82 2.02
N LYS A 118 -5.27 0.51 1.83
CA LYS A 118 -4.43 -0.35 0.97
C LYS A 118 -4.46 0.09 -0.50
N ALA A 119 -5.59 0.58 -0.98
CA ALA A 119 -5.70 1.12 -2.34
C ALA A 119 -4.82 2.37 -2.52
N ILE A 120 -4.84 3.31 -1.56
CA ILE A 120 -3.97 4.49 -1.57
C ILE A 120 -2.49 4.11 -1.60
N ILE A 121 -2.06 3.19 -0.73
CA ILE A 121 -0.67 2.72 -0.68
C ILE A 121 -0.28 2.04 -2.00
N ALA A 122 -1.14 1.16 -2.53
CA ALA A 122 -0.90 0.49 -3.81
C ALA A 122 -0.81 1.51 -4.98
N CYS A 123 -1.65 2.54 -4.99
CA CYS A 123 -1.53 3.64 -5.95
C CYS A 123 -0.17 4.35 -5.86
N GLY A 124 0.36 4.54 -4.65
CA GLY A 124 1.70 5.07 -4.44
C GLY A 124 2.79 4.20 -5.07
N TRP A 125 2.65 2.87 -5.04
CA TRP A 125 3.64 1.93 -5.59
C TRP A 125 3.51 1.69 -7.10
N LEU A 126 2.28 1.63 -7.61
CA LEU A 126 1.99 1.34 -9.02
C LEU A 126 1.97 2.58 -9.89
N GLY A 127 1.59 3.74 -9.31
CA GLY A 127 1.28 4.96 -10.04
C GLY A 127 2.50 5.65 -10.65
N ASP A 128 2.20 6.46 -11.65
CA ASP A 128 3.09 7.40 -12.32
C ASP A 128 2.54 8.84 -12.21
N ALA A 129 2.98 9.74 -13.07
CA ALA A 129 2.56 11.14 -13.06
C ALA A 129 1.03 11.33 -13.22
N GLU A 130 0.37 10.45 -13.98
CA GLU A 130 -1.09 10.49 -14.17
C GLU A 130 -1.85 10.15 -12.87
N ALA A 131 -1.32 9.23 -12.08
CA ALA A 131 -1.92 8.83 -10.80
C ALA A 131 -1.95 9.99 -9.78
N ILE A 132 -1.07 10.99 -9.88
CA ILE A 132 -1.11 12.19 -9.04
C ILE A 132 -2.44 12.93 -9.19
N LYS A 133 -2.99 13.02 -10.39
CA LYS A 133 -4.28 13.67 -10.63
C LYS A 133 -5.39 12.91 -9.91
N ILE A 134 -5.43 11.59 -10.06
CA ILE A 134 -6.44 10.73 -9.41
C ILE A 134 -6.35 10.86 -7.89
N LEU A 135 -5.13 10.85 -7.33
CA LEU A 135 -4.92 11.02 -5.90
C LEU A 135 -5.36 12.40 -5.39
N LYS A 136 -5.19 13.47 -6.19
CA LYS A 136 -5.70 14.81 -5.84
C LYS A 136 -7.22 14.86 -5.82
N GLU A 137 -7.88 14.24 -6.79
CA GLU A 137 -9.32 14.14 -6.87
C GLU A 137 -9.88 13.37 -5.67
N HIS A 138 -9.26 12.22 -5.33
CA HIS A 138 -9.65 11.42 -4.18
C HIS A 138 -9.42 12.16 -2.84
N TYR A 139 -8.30 12.89 -2.69
CA TYR A 139 -8.05 13.72 -1.50
C TYR A 139 -9.20 14.68 -1.21
N ALA A 140 -9.80 15.25 -2.24
CA ALA A 140 -10.89 16.23 -2.08
C ALA A 140 -12.19 15.60 -1.54
N THR A 141 -12.38 14.30 -1.68
CA THR A 141 -13.55 13.54 -1.22
C THR A 141 -13.31 12.73 0.05
N GLU A 142 -12.05 12.41 0.36
CA GLU A 142 -11.69 11.62 1.54
C GLU A 142 -11.91 12.41 2.83
N LYS A 143 -12.72 11.86 3.73
CA LYS A 143 -13.10 12.50 4.99
C LYS A 143 -12.11 12.26 6.11
N ASP A 144 -11.46 11.11 6.09
CA ASP A 144 -10.49 10.73 7.10
C ASP A 144 -9.16 11.48 6.91
N ALA A 145 -8.72 12.21 7.93
CA ALA A 145 -7.50 13.02 7.87
C ALA A 145 -6.24 12.17 7.72
N LEU A 146 -6.21 10.99 8.35
CA LEU A 146 -5.07 10.09 8.25
C LEU A 146 -4.96 9.51 6.84
N LEU A 147 -6.08 9.12 6.23
CA LEU A 147 -6.10 8.66 4.84
C LEU A 147 -5.67 9.77 3.87
N ARG A 148 -6.09 11.04 4.09
CA ARG A 148 -5.55 12.18 3.32
C ARG A 148 -4.03 12.30 3.49
N GLY A 149 -3.50 12.03 4.68
CA GLY A 149 -2.06 11.96 4.93
C GLY A 149 -1.38 10.85 4.11
N PHE A 150 -1.98 9.68 4.04
CA PHE A 150 -1.47 8.58 3.21
C PHE A 150 -1.55 8.89 1.72
N ILE A 151 -2.55 9.64 1.25
CA ILE A 151 -2.59 10.13 -0.13
C ILE A 151 -1.38 11.02 -0.44
N VAL A 152 -1.02 11.95 0.45
CA VAL A 152 0.18 12.80 0.30
C VAL A 152 1.45 11.93 0.31
N SER A 153 1.51 10.92 1.17
CA SER A 153 2.61 9.96 1.22
C SER A 153 2.70 9.12 -0.06
N ALA A 154 1.57 8.71 -0.64
CA ALA A 154 1.53 7.99 -1.91
C ALA A 154 2.06 8.87 -3.07
N MET A 155 1.72 10.15 -3.10
CA MET A 155 2.31 11.10 -4.05
C MET A 155 3.83 11.22 -3.88
N ARG A 156 4.36 11.21 -2.64
CA ARG A 156 5.80 11.17 -2.36
C ARG A 156 6.46 9.90 -2.93
N GLN A 157 5.81 8.74 -2.81
CA GLN A 157 6.32 7.49 -3.39
C GLN A 157 6.40 7.56 -4.91
N ILE A 158 5.41 8.15 -5.56
CA ILE A 158 5.42 8.41 -7.00
C ILE A 158 6.59 9.34 -7.35
N PHE A 159 6.78 10.46 -6.62
CA PHE A 159 7.89 11.39 -6.84
C PHE A 159 9.26 10.70 -6.76
N PHE A 160 9.45 9.74 -5.90
CA PHE A 160 10.76 9.06 -5.81
C PHE A 160 11.13 8.33 -7.11
N ARG A 161 10.16 7.91 -7.91
CA ARG A 161 10.36 7.28 -9.23
C ARG A 161 10.18 8.26 -10.39
N HIS A 162 9.34 9.29 -10.22
CA HIS A 162 8.91 10.26 -11.23
C HIS A 162 9.20 11.69 -10.75
N LYS A 163 10.46 12.12 -10.88
CA LYS A 163 10.95 13.41 -10.33
C LYS A 163 10.27 14.63 -10.94
N GLU A 164 9.75 14.50 -12.15
CA GLU A 164 8.98 15.52 -12.86
C GLU A 164 7.69 15.91 -12.14
N THR A 165 7.15 15.05 -11.26
CA THR A 165 5.93 15.32 -10.50
C THR A 165 6.13 16.30 -9.35
N LYS A 166 7.37 16.70 -9.05
CA LYS A 166 7.74 17.55 -7.91
C LYS A 166 6.84 18.77 -7.78
N GLN A 167 6.78 19.59 -8.85
CA GLN A 167 6.12 20.88 -8.77
C GLN A 167 4.63 20.74 -8.53
N GLN A 168 3.98 19.80 -9.23
CA GLN A 168 2.54 19.61 -9.05
C GLN A 168 2.15 19.09 -7.64
N ILE A 169 3.05 18.35 -6.95
CA ILE A 169 2.81 17.89 -5.57
C ILE A 169 3.06 19.04 -4.59
N VAL A 170 4.11 19.82 -4.78
CA VAL A 170 4.44 20.99 -3.94
C VAL A 170 3.30 22.00 -4.00
N ASP A 171 2.82 22.35 -5.21
CA ASP A 171 1.73 23.30 -5.39
C ASP A 171 0.43 22.77 -4.73
N PHE A 172 0.16 21.48 -4.87
CA PHE A 172 -0.99 20.86 -4.21
C PHE A 172 -0.93 20.99 -2.69
N ILE A 173 0.22 20.70 -2.08
CA ILE A 173 0.39 20.81 -0.63
C ILE A 173 0.27 22.25 -0.18
N TYR A 174 0.83 23.22 -0.93
CA TYR A 174 0.72 24.64 -0.61
C TYR A 174 -0.72 25.15 -0.61
N VAL A 175 -1.55 24.66 -1.55
CA VAL A 175 -2.97 24.99 -1.62
C VAL A 175 -3.75 24.35 -0.48
N LYS A 176 -3.45 23.09 -0.13
CA LYS A 176 -4.25 22.32 0.84
C LYS A 176 -3.84 22.52 2.30
N MET A 177 -2.58 22.81 2.57
CA MET A 177 -2.09 22.96 3.95
C MET A 177 -2.82 24.03 4.77
N PRO A 178 -3.19 25.22 4.24
CA PRO A 178 -3.96 26.22 5.00
C PRO A 178 -5.38 25.79 5.38
N GLU A 179 -5.94 24.80 4.67
CA GLU A 179 -7.30 24.28 4.90
C GLU A 179 -7.32 23.16 5.96
N GLU A 180 -6.15 22.57 6.28
CA GLU A 180 -6.05 21.42 7.18
C GLU A 180 -5.79 21.84 8.63
N THR A 181 -6.40 21.08 9.54
CA THR A 181 -6.27 21.31 10.99
C THR A 181 -5.71 20.10 11.73
N ASP A 182 -5.68 18.94 11.11
CA ASP A 182 -5.14 17.72 11.72
C ASP A 182 -3.61 17.76 11.79
N ASN A 183 -3.07 17.54 13.01
CA ASN A 183 -1.63 17.66 13.24
C ASN A 183 -0.81 16.54 12.58
N GLU A 184 -1.35 15.33 12.46
CA GLU A 184 -0.64 14.21 11.83
C GLU A 184 -0.57 14.42 10.31
N LEU A 185 -1.68 14.80 9.70
CA LEU A 185 -1.72 15.17 8.29
C LEU A 185 -0.77 16.32 7.98
N LEU A 186 -0.79 17.39 8.78
CA LEU A 186 0.12 18.53 8.63
C LEU A 186 1.59 18.11 8.78
N ALA A 187 1.90 17.21 9.72
CA ALA A 187 3.24 16.68 9.88
C ALA A 187 3.69 15.89 8.64
N ILE A 188 2.82 15.04 8.09
CA ILE A 188 3.09 14.30 6.85
C ILE A 188 3.32 15.27 5.68
N MET A 189 2.48 16.27 5.49
CA MET A 189 2.65 17.28 4.45
C MET A 189 4.02 17.98 4.54
N ILE A 190 4.44 18.37 5.75
CA ILE A 190 5.74 19.02 5.99
C ILE A 190 6.90 18.08 5.64
N VAL A 191 6.83 16.80 6.06
CA VAL A 191 7.90 15.82 5.74
C VAL A 191 7.99 15.61 4.24
N VAL A 192 6.85 15.48 3.57
CA VAL A 192 6.82 15.35 2.11
C VAL A 192 7.42 16.59 1.43
N LEU A 193 7.07 17.80 1.87
CA LEU A 193 7.70 19.02 1.35
C LEU A 193 9.21 19.05 1.56
N GLN A 194 9.70 18.59 2.73
CA GLN A 194 11.15 18.51 3.01
C GLN A 194 11.84 17.57 2.00
N ASP A 195 11.22 16.44 1.71
CA ASP A 195 11.78 15.47 0.76
C ASP A 195 11.79 15.99 -0.68
N LEU A 196 10.73 16.66 -1.09
CA LEU A 196 10.62 17.20 -2.44
C LEU A 196 11.50 18.43 -2.67
N THR A 197 11.53 19.35 -1.70
CA THR A 197 12.21 20.66 -1.86
C THR A 197 13.64 20.68 -1.35
N LYS A 198 14.01 19.69 -0.50
CA LYS A 198 15.26 19.66 0.27
C LYS A 198 15.39 20.79 1.30
N MET A 199 14.31 21.51 1.56
CA MET A 199 14.26 22.54 2.60
C MET A 199 13.99 21.90 3.97
N LYS A 200 14.53 22.47 5.04
CA LYS A 200 14.35 21.98 6.40
C LYS A 200 13.35 22.83 7.18
N PHE A 201 12.19 22.25 7.47
CA PHE A 201 11.17 22.93 8.28
C PHE A 201 11.23 22.54 9.77
N GLY A 202 11.99 21.49 10.11
CA GLY A 202 12.29 21.11 11.50
C GLY A 202 11.50 19.91 12.01
N LEU A 203 10.91 19.12 11.11
CA LEU A 203 10.40 17.80 11.43
C LEU A 203 11.37 16.71 10.98
N LYS A 204 11.33 15.56 11.67
CA LYS A 204 12.12 14.38 11.36
C LYS A 204 11.22 13.16 11.38
N GLU A 205 11.24 12.40 10.30
CA GLU A 205 10.60 11.08 10.19
C GLU A 205 11.63 9.99 10.52
N GLU A 206 11.26 9.03 11.35
CA GLU A 206 12.08 7.85 11.63
C GLU A 206 11.88 6.82 10.51
N SER A 207 12.98 6.38 9.91
CA SER A 207 12.94 5.49 8.73
C SER A 207 12.27 4.14 8.96
N ASN A 208 12.30 3.61 10.19
CA ASN A 208 11.80 2.28 10.49
C ASN A 208 10.35 2.27 10.99
N SER A 209 9.92 3.34 11.66
CA SER A 209 8.59 3.42 12.30
C SER A 209 7.64 4.37 11.58
N GLY A 210 8.17 5.27 10.74
CA GLY A 210 7.39 6.36 10.16
C GLY A 210 6.96 7.44 11.18
N ILE A 211 7.38 7.34 12.44
CA ILE A 211 7.05 8.31 13.48
C ILE A 211 7.67 9.66 13.14
N ILE A 212 6.85 10.70 13.12
CA ILE A 212 7.31 12.06 12.86
C ILE A 212 7.46 12.80 14.20
N SER A 213 8.65 13.39 14.40
CA SER A 213 9.00 14.14 15.59
C SER A 213 9.34 15.59 15.26
N GLY A 214 9.15 16.50 16.23
CA GLY A 214 9.42 17.91 16.10
C GLY A 214 8.21 18.79 16.41
N ASN A 215 8.31 20.11 16.19
CA ASN A 215 7.24 21.05 16.47
C ASN A 215 6.45 21.34 15.18
N VAL A 216 5.31 20.68 15.02
CA VAL A 216 4.44 20.76 13.83
C VAL A 216 3.96 22.19 13.59
N THR A 217 3.43 22.87 14.61
CA THR A 217 2.94 24.25 14.50
C THR A 217 4.03 25.20 14.01
N ARG A 218 5.25 25.08 14.53
CA ARG A 218 6.37 25.90 14.07
C ARG A 218 6.76 25.59 12.63
N ALA A 219 6.71 24.34 12.23
CA ALA A 219 7.04 23.91 10.87
C ALA A 219 5.99 24.42 9.86
N VAL A 220 4.70 24.27 10.16
CA VAL A 220 3.59 24.81 9.37
C VAL A 220 3.71 26.33 9.20
N ASN A 221 3.93 27.09 10.30
CA ASN A 221 4.09 28.53 10.24
C ASN A 221 5.27 28.99 9.36
N LYS A 222 6.35 28.20 9.26
CA LYS A 222 7.44 28.49 8.33
C LYS A 222 7.01 28.35 6.87
N VAL A 223 6.24 27.29 6.56
CA VAL A 223 5.75 27.05 5.19
C VAL A 223 4.73 28.12 4.80
N LEU A 224 3.74 28.43 5.68
CA LEU A 224 2.74 29.45 5.39
C LEU A 224 3.36 30.82 5.08
N LYS A 225 4.35 31.26 5.85
CA LYS A 225 5.11 32.49 5.58
C LYS A 225 5.87 32.49 4.25
N MET A 226 6.14 31.35 3.65
CA MET A 226 6.74 31.25 2.32
C MET A 226 5.71 31.34 1.20
N ILE A 227 4.49 30.85 1.44
CA ILE A 227 3.38 30.88 0.47
C ILE A 227 2.82 32.29 0.33
N GLU A 228 2.85 33.11 1.41
CA GLU A 228 2.35 34.48 1.44
C GLU A 228 3.27 35.50 0.74
N LYS A 229 4.46 35.12 0.32
CA LYS A 229 5.44 35.96 -0.39
C LYS A 229 5.39 35.76 -1.89
#